data_94c0d7236e7542b41767be1fc02083b2
#
_entry.id   94c0d7236e7542b41767be1fc02083b2
#
_cell.length_a   1.000
_cell.length_b   1.000
_cell.length_c   1.000
_cell.angle_alpha   90.00
_cell.angle_beta   90.00
_cell.angle_gamma   90.00
#
_symmetry.space_group_name_H-M   'P 1'
#
loop_
_entity.id
_entity.type
_entity.pdbx_description
1 polymer ?
#
loop_
_entity_poly.entity_id
_entity_poly.type
_entity_poly.pdbx_seq_one_letter_code
_entity_poly.pdbx_strand_id
1 'polypeptide(L)'
;MSENGKSNTSGSELKSKGLLVENGVRIAEKSSVDALSSRGYGTAENDVFTLAFYEALYLLGKEMLEVKDENGEEMVFQSLLRCYESVSENAWVNYLVYRDLRSRGYVVREGFGTGIDFRIYDRGAYGKDTASYLILGTQEGKPLAVNYLANALRHCQSQKKELILAVMNRRGEIVYYSVSQLTFK
;
A
#
# COMPACT_ATOMS: atom_id res chain seq x y z
N MET A 1 23.40 -46.25 18.41
CA MET A 1 22.00 -45.98 17.98
C MET A 1 21.52 -44.79 18.78
N SER A 2 21.55 -43.64 18.21
CA SER A 2 21.03 -42.41 18.82
C SER A 2 20.42 -41.60 17.67
N GLU A 3 19.11 -41.63 17.62
CA GLU A 3 18.31 -40.83 16.66
C GLU A 3 18.29 -39.37 17.10
N ASN A 4 18.88 -38.52 16.29
CA ASN A 4 18.75 -37.08 16.40
C ASN A 4 17.47 -36.65 15.71
N GLY A 5 16.41 -36.46 16.49
CA GLY A 5 15.20 -35.77 16.07
C GLY A 5 15.49 -34.29 15.80
N LYS A 6 15.58 -33.89 14.51
CA LYS A 6 15.53 -32.48 14.11
C LYS A 6 14.10 -32.00 14.31
N SER A 7 13.86 -31.25 15.36
CA SER A 7 12.65 -30.45 15.52
C SER A 7 12.68 -29.30 14.51
N ASN A 8 11.91 -29.44 13.43
CA ASN A 8 11.55 -28.33 12.56
C ASN A 8 10.63 -27.39 13.33
N THR A 9 11.17 -26.39 13.96
CA THR A 9 10.43 -25.19 14.39
C THR A 9 10.20 -24.32 13.17
N SER A 10 9.17 -24.62 12.39
CA SER A 10 8.55 -23.63 11.51
C SER A 10 7.91 -22.58 12.43
N GLY A 11 8.59 -21.44 12.58
CA GLY A 11 8.03 -20.27 13.27
C GLY A 11 6.73 -19.89 12.53
N SER A 12 5.58 -20.18 13.14
CA SER A 12 4.32 -19.60 12.73
C SER A 12 4.48 -18.09 12.92
N GLU A 13 4.68 -17.34 11.84
CA GLU A 13 4.54 -15.88 11.90
C GLU A 13 3.15 -15.61 12.47
N LEU A 14 3.11 -14.96 13.64
CA LEU A 14 1.85 -14.63 14.32
C LEU A 14 1.00 -13.81 13.37
N LYS A 15 -0.14 -14.38 12.97
CA LYS A 15 -1.10 -13.73 12.09
C LYS A 15 -1.79 -12.63 12.87
N SER A 16 -1.66 -11.39 12.42
CA SER A 16 -2.33 -10.23 13.05
C SER A 16 -3.83 -10.33 12.86
N LYS A 17 -4.61 -9.81 13.84
CA LYS A 17 -6.07 -9.76 13.76
C LYS A 17 -6.54 -8.32 13.67
N GLY A 18 -7.46 -8.05 12.75
CA GLY A 18 -8.02 -6.74 12.53
C GLY A 18 -9.55 -6.74 12.45
N LEU A 19 -10.14 -5.59 12.72
CA LEU A 19 -11.56 -5.31 12.60
C LEU A 19 -11.77 -4.35 11.44
N LEU A 20 -12.70 -4.67 10.53
CA LEU A 20 -13.12 -3.77 9.46
C LEU A 20 -13.68 -2.48 10.06
N VAL A 21 -13.24 -1.35 9.52
CA VAL A 21 -13.75 -0.01 9.83
C VAL A 21 -13.98 0.77 8.53
N GLU A 22 -14.63 1.92 8.61
CA GLU A 22 -15.03 2.71 7.43
C GLU A 22 -13.89 2.96 6.43
N ASN A 23 -12.67 3.26 6.91
CA ASN A 23 -11.53 3.64 6.07
C ASN A 23 -10.39 2.61 6.06
N GLY A 24 -10.68 1.34 6.38
CA GLY A 24 -9.65 0.30 6.38
C GLY A 24 -9.85 -0.77 7.44
N VAL A 25 -8.76 -1.20 8.08
CA VAL A 25 -8.78 -2.27 9.09
C VAL A 25 -8.03 -1.83 10.35
N ARG A 26 -8.73 -1.78 11.47
CA ARG A 26 -8.16 -1.43 12.78
C ARG A 26 -7.46 -2.63 13.40
N ILE A 27 -6.27 -2.41 13.93
CA ILE A 27 -5.49 -3.38 14.71
C ILE A 27 -5.45 -2.91 16.15
N ALA A 28 -5.86 -3.78 17.09
CA ALA A 28 -5.90 -3.45 18.51
C ALA A 28 -4.76 -4.07 19.32
N GLU A 29 -4.22 -5.19 18.88
CA GLU A 29 -3.17 -5.91 19.60
C GLU A 29 -1.83 -5.18 19.47
N LYS A 30 -1.25 -4.76 20.59
CA LYS A 30 -0.03 -3.96 20.64
C LYS A 30 1.16 -4.64 19.95
N SER A 31 1.35 -5.95 20.13
CA SER A 31 2.42 -6.72 19.47
C SER A 31 2.30 -6.69 17.94
N SER A 32 1.07 -6.81 17.43
CA SER A 32 0.77 -6.69 16.00
C SER A 32 1.00 -5.26 15.50
N VAL A 33 0.60 -4.24 16.26
CA VAL A 33 0.85 -2.82 15.93
C VAL A 33 2.34 -2.54 15.82
N ASP A 34 3.14 -2.95 16.81
CA ASP A 34 4.59 -2.74 16.82
C ASP A 34 5.27 -3.44 15.63
N ALA A 35 4.88 -4.68 15.34
CA ALA A 35 5.42 -5.46 14.22
C ALA A 35 5.04 -4.87 12.85
N LEU A 36 3.82 -4.40 12.67
CA LEU A 36 3.34 -3.81 11.42
C LEU A 36 3.94 -2.41 11.22
N SER A 37 3.94 -1.57 12.25
CA SER A 37 4.48 -0.22 12.20
C SER A 37 5.98 -0.20 11.87
N SER A 38 6.77 -1.10 12.48
CA SER A 38 8.20 -1.22 12.19
C SER A 38 8.51 -1.58 10.74
N ARG A 39 7.57 -2.26 10.05
CA ARG A 39 7.65 -2.61 8.62
C ARG A 39 7.04 -1.55 7.71
N GLY A 40 6.60 -0.40 8.26
CA GLY A 40 6.01 0.71 7.52
C GLY A 40 4.57 0.46 7.05
N TYR A 41 3.79 -0.36 7.75
CA TYR A 41 2.34 -0.50 7.56
C TYR A 41 1.57 0.38 8.53
N GLY A 42 0.36 0.74 8.15
CA GLY A 42 -0.64 1.38 9.00
C GLY A 42 -0.29 2.80 9.44
N THR A 43 -1.25 3.47 10.00
CA THR A 43 -1.13 4.82 10.56
C THR A 43 -1.75 4.83 11.95
N ALA A 44 -1.07 5.46 12.91
CA ALA A 44 -1.58 5.67 14.27
C ALA A 44 -2.14 7.09 14.36
N GLU A 45 -3.43 7.20 14.68
CA GLU A 45 -4.11 8.47 14.94
C GLU A 45 -4.99 8.32 16.19
N ASN A 46 -4.89 9.23 17.13
CA ASN A 46 -5.67 9.23 18.38
C ASN A 46 -5.66 7.86 19.11
N ASP A 47 -4.48 7.23 19.23
CA ASP A 47 -4.28 5.89 19.81
C ASP A 47 -4.96 4.73 19.06
N VAL A 48 -5.48 4.98 17.86
CA VAL A 48 -6.03 3.96 16.98
C VAL A 48 -5.06 3.67 15.84
N PHE A 49 -4.67 2.41 15.67
CA PHE A 49 -3.82 1.99 14.57
C PHE A 49 -4.67 1.35 13.47
N THR A 50 -4.60 1.94 12.28
CA THR A 50 -5.41 1.53 11.12
C THR A 50 -4.53 1.21 9.92
N LEU A 51 -4.79 0.08 9.29
CA LEU A 51 -4.27 -0.28 7.97
C LEU A 51 -5.21 0.29 6.90
N ALA A 52 -4.67 0.94 5.90
CA ALA A 52 -5.45 1.28 4.71
C ALA A 52 -5.93 0.01 3.98
N PHE A 53 -6.99 0.08 3.19
CA PHE A 53 -7.55 -1.09 2.49
C PHE A 53 -6.52 -1.84 1.64
N TYR A 54 -5.67 -1.14 0.90
CA TYR A 54 -4.64 -1.75 0.07
C TYR A 54 -3.55 -2.46 0.90
N GLU A 55 -3.24 -1.96 2.11
CA GLU A 55 -2.33 -2.61 3.06
C GLU A 55 -2.95 -3.89 3.62
N ALA A 56 -4.21 -3.79 4.06
CA ALA A 56 -4.95 -4.93 4.59
C ALA A 56 -5.16 -6.03 3.55
N LEU A 57 -5.52 -5.69 2.30
CA LEU A 57 -5.61 -6.63 1.19
C LEU A 57 -4.28 -7.33 0.89
N TYR A 58 -3.17 -6.58 0.93
CA TYR A 58 -1.84 -7.16 0.73
C TYR A 58 -1.48 -8.16 1.84
N LEU A 59 -1.69 -7.79 3.10
CA LEU A 59 -1.40 -8.64 4.25
C LEU A 59 -2.33 -9.87 4.31
N LEU A 60 -3.61 -9.70 3.98
CA LEU A 60 -4.59 -10.79 3.88
C LEU A 60 -4.19 -11.78 2.77
N GLY A 61 -3.78 -11.28 1.61
CA GLY A 61 -3.30 -12.10 0.49
C GLY A 61 -1.96 -12.81 0.76
N LYS A 62 -1.21 -12.36 1.79
CA LYS A 62 0.01 -13.00 2.30
C LYS A 62 -0.24 -13.90 3.51
N GLU A 63 -1.49 -14.07 3.92
CA GLU A 63 -1.89 -14.84 5.10
C GLU A 63 -1.31 -14.32 6.43
N MET A 64 -0.88 -13.04 6.44
CA MET A 64 -0.33 -12.36 7.60
C MET A 64 -1.38 -11.60 8.43
N LEU A 65 -2.60 -11.50 7.92
CA LEU A 65 -3.72 -10.78 8.55
C LEU A 65 -5.00 -11.62 8.47
N GLU A 66 -5.75 -11.63 9.55
CA GLU A 66 -7.17 -12.02 9.60
C GLU A 66 -8.01 -10.78 9.83
N VAL A 67 -9.08 -10.62 9.05
CA VAL A 67 -10.00 -9.50 9.18
C VAL A 67 -11.38 -10.02 9.54
N LYS A 68 -12.02 -9.39 10.52
CA LYS A 68 -13.42 -9.62 10.87
C LYS A 68 -14.23 -8.37 10.64
N ASP A 69 -15.49 -8.55 10.28
CA ASP A 69 -16.46 -7.46 10.24
C ASP A 69 -17.02 -7.14 11.64
N GLU A 70 -17.96 -6.19 11.72
CA GLU A 70 -18.62 -5.77 12.95
C GLU A 70 -19.48 -6.89 13.61
N ASN A 71 -19.91 -7.89 12.82
CA ASN A 71 -20.66 -9.05 13.30
C ASN A 71 -19.74 -10.18 13.79
N GLY A 72 -18.42 -10.03 13.62
CA GLY A 72 -17.41 -11.05 13.96
C GLY A 72 -17.21 -12.10 12.87
N GLU A 73 -17.80 -11.92 11.67
CA GLU A 73 -17.60 -12.81 10.54
C GLU A 73 -16.25 -12.57 9.86
N GLU A 74 -15.61 -13.65 9.44
CA GLU A 74 -14.30 -13.57 8.76
C GLU A 74 -14.44 -13.02 7.35
N MET A 75 -13.65 -12.01 7.03
CA MET A 75 -13.63 -11.37 5.73
C MET A 75 -12.61 -12.02 4.79
N VAL A 76 -13.08 -12.49 3.64
CA VAL A 76 -12.21 -12.95 2.56
C VAL A 76 -11.77 -11.79 1.68
N PHE A 77 -10.70 -12.02 0.89
CA PHE A 77 -10.10 -11.01 0.02
C PHE A 77 -11.13 -10.26 -0.85
N GLN A 78 -12.05 -10.98 -1.51
CA GLN A 78 -13.06 -10.37 -2.38
C GLN A 78 -14.04 -9.47 -1.63
N SER A 79 -14.42 -9.85 -0.41
CA SER A 79 -15.32 -9.03 0.42
C SER A 79 -14.63 -7.75 0.86
N LEU A 80 -13.38 -7.82 1.29
CA LEU A 80 -12.59 -6.64 1.66
C LEU A 80 -12.31 -5.73 0.45
N LEU A 81 -12.06 -6.31 -0.73
CA LEU A 81 -11.89 -5.54 -1.97
C LEU A 81 -13.16 -4.77 -2.33
N ARG A 82 -14.35 -5.38 -2.23
CA ARG A 82 -15.63 -4.69 -2.48
C ARG A 82 -15.84 -3.51 -1.53
N CYS A 83 -15.45 -3.64 -0.25
CA CYS A 83 -15.47 -2.52 0.68
C CYS A 83 -14.55 -1.39 0.20
N TYR A 84 -13.37 -1.71 -0.30
CA TYR A 84 -12.47 -0.70 -0.86
C TYR A 84 -13.02 -0.05 -2.13
N GLU A 85 -13.60 -0.83 -3.05
CA GLU A 85 -14.24 -0.32 -4.27
C GLU A 85 -15.44 0.60 -4.00
N SER A 86 -16.13 0.42 -2.88
CA SER A 86 -17.24 1.30 -2.50
C SER A 86 -16.80 2.72 -2.10
N VAL A 87 -15.53 2.89 -1.70
CA VAL A 87 -14.97 4.18 -1.26
C VAL A 87 -13.90 4.75 -2.19
N SER A 88 -13.46 3.98 -3.20
CA SER A 88 -12.41 4.41 -4.14
C SER A 88 -12.62 3.82 -5.54
N GLU A 89 -12.81 4.68 -6.54
CA GLU A 89 -12.90 4.25 -7.96
C GLU A 89 -11.63 3.55 -8.47
N ASN A 90 -10.47 3.88 -7.89
CA ASN A 90 -9.18 3.32 -8.28
C ASN A 90 -8.70 2.20 -7.34
N ALA A 91 -9.60 1.63 -6.52
CA ALA A 91 -9.28 0.62 -5.51
C ALA A 91 -8.39 -0.51 -6.05
N TRP A 92 -8.78 -1.11 -7.17
CA TRP A 92 -8.03 -2.22 -7.78
C TRP A 92 -6.66 -1.78 -8.30
N VAL A 93 -6.56 -0.65 -8.99
CA VAL A 93 -5.28 -0.09 -9.47
C VAL A 93 -4.36 0.19 -8.30
N ASN A 94 -4.86 0.87 -7.27
CA ASN A 94 -4.08 1.23 -6.08
C ASN A 94 -3.60 -0.02 -5.33
N TYR A 95 -4.44 -1.04 -5.20
CA TYR A 95 -4.01 -2.32 -4.62
C TYR A 95 -2.89 -2.98 -5.44
N LEU A 96 -3.01 -3.04 -6.78
CA LEU A 96 -2.01 -3.67 -7.63
C LEU A 96 -0.68 -2.91 -7.62
N VAL A 97 -0.71 -1.59 -7.69
CA VAL A 97 0.48 -0.73 -7.55
C VAL A 97 1.15 -0.95 -6.19
N TYR A 98 0.36 -0.91 -5.11
CA TYR A 98 0.86 -1.16 -3.76
C TYR A 98 1.52 -2.53 -3.65
N ARG A 99 0.83 -3.58 -4.11
CA ARG A 99 1.31 -4.97 -4.10
C ARG A 99 2.64 -5.12 -4.85
N ASP A 100 2.74 -4.55 -6.06
CA ASP A 100 3.94 -4.64 -6.88
C ASP A 100 5.13 -3.96 -6.20
N LEU A 101 4.95 -2.73 -5.71
CA LEU A 101 6.01 -1.98 -5.03
C LEU A 101 6.46 -2.65 -3.72
N ARG A 102 5.52 -3.13 -2.90
CA ARG A 102 5.84 -3.87 -1.67
C ARG A 102 6.56 -5.18 -1.96
N SER A 103 6.19 -5.90 -3.01
CA SER A 103 6.86 -7.14 -3.42
C SER A 103 8.31 -6.91 -3.85
N ARG A 104 8.62 -5.71 -4.36
CA ARG A 104 9.98 -5.27 -4.70
C ARG A 104 10.77 -4.77 -3.49
N GLY A 105 10.17 -4.72 -2.29
CA GLY A 105 10.83 -4.33 -1.03
C GLY A 105 10.82 -2.84 -0.72
N TYR A 106 10.06 -2.03 -1.46
CA TYR A 106 9.85 -0.62 -1.10
C TYR A 106 8.89 -0.48 0.07
N VAL A 107 9.06 0.57 0.87
CA VAL A 107 8.03 1.01 1.80
C VAL A 107 7.14 2.02 1.09
N VAL A 108 5.85 1.69 1.02
CA VAL A 108 4.82 2.47 0.32
C VAL A 108 3.88 3.04 1.36
N ARG A 109 3.69 4.35 1.32
CA ARG A 109 2.79 5.09 2.21
C ARG A 109 1.78 5.86 1.38
N GLU A 110 0.65 6.20 1.98
CA GLU A 110 -0.33 7.07 1.35
C GLU A 110 0.29 8.38 0.88
N GLY A 111 -0.07 8.80 -0.33
CA GLY A 111 0.33 10.06 -0.90
C GLY A 111 -0.34 11.25 -0.21
N PHE A 112 0.06 12.43 -0.58
CA PHE A 112 -0.57 13.67 -0.13
C PHE A 112 -0.60 14.68 -1.26
N GLY A 113 -1.65 15.49 -1.26
CA GLY A 113 -1.90 16.46 -2.33
C GLY A 113 -2.66 15.87 -3.52
N THR A 114 -3.07 16.76 -4.43
CA THR A 114 -3.90 16.37 -5.57
C THR A 114 -3.14 15.50 -6.56
N GLY A 115 -3.69 14.33 -6.87
CA GLY A 115 -3.16 13.44 -7.88
C GLY A 115 -1.97 12.58 -7.44
N ILE A 116 -1.79 12.38 -6.14
CA ILE A 116 -0.75 11.51 -5.61
C ILE A 116 -1.40 10.41 -4.77
N ASP A 117 -1.31 9.18 -5.26
CA ASP A 117 -1.85 8.02 -4.55
C ASP A 117 -0.86 7.51 -3.50
N PHE A 118 0.44 7.46 -3.83
CA PHE A 118 1.46 6.93 -2.93
C PHE A 118 2.73 7.77 -2.91
N ARG A 119 3.47 7.65 -1.82
CA ARG A 119 4.87 8.05 -1.67
C ARG A 119 5.72 6.84 -1.36
N ILE A 120 6.89 6.75 -1.99
CA ILE A 120 7.78 5.59 -1.89
C ILE A 120 9.07 5.99 -1.21
N TYR A 121 9.50 5.16 -0.29
CA TYR A 121 10.80 5.22 0.35
C TYR A 121 11.70 4.13 -0.22
N ASP A 122 12.93 4.48 -0.51
CA ASP A 122 13.94 3.51 -0.93
C ASP A 122 14.17 2.46 0.15
N ARG A 123 14.73 1.33 -0.24
CA ARG A 123 15.00 0.21 0.67
C ARG A 123 15.89 0.67 1.82
N GLY A 124 15.40 0.51 3.05
CA GLY A 124 16.13 0.90 4.26
C GLY A 124 16.12 2.40 4.59
N ALA A 125 15.48 3.24 3.76
CA ALA A 125 15.37 4.69 3.99
C ALA A 125 14.17 5.08 4.88
N TYR A 126 13.16 4.21 5.02
CA TYR A 126 11.97 4.51 5.82
C TYR A 126 12.36 4.81 7.29
N GLY A 127 11.87 5.94 7.80
CA GLY A 127 12.19 6.42 9.15
C GLY A 127 13.54 7.16 9.27
N LYS A 128 14.35 7.21 8.19
CA LYS A 128 15.64 7.91 8.15
C LYS A 128 15.65 9.07 7.16
N ASP A 129 15.04 8.85 5.99
CA ASP A 129 15.00 9.79 4.88
C ASP A 129 13.57 10.14 4.48
N THR A 130 13.43 11.15 3.63
CA THR A 130 12.16 11.49 2.99
C THR A 130 11.88 10.56 1.80
N ALA A 131 10.60 10.40 1.44
CA ALA A 131 10.23 9.67 0.24
C ALA A 131 10.88 10.28 -1.02
N SER A 132 11.41 9.43 -1.90
CA SER A 132 12.08 9.86 -3.14
C SER A 132 11.09 10.08 -4.28
N TYR A 133 10.06 9.26 -4.37
CA TYR A 133 9.10 9.23 -5.46
C TYR A 133 7.68 9.42 -4.98
N LEU A 134 6.88 10.14 -5.78
CA LEU A 134 5.44 10.26 -5.63
C LEU A 134 4.76 9.56 -6.81
N ILE A 135 3.74 8.75 -6.51
CA ILE A 135 3.10 7.87 -7.49
C ILE A 135 1.69 8.36 -7.77
N LEU A 136 1.37 8.43 -9.06
CA LEU A 136 0.02 8.56 -9.58
C LEU A 136 -0.35 7.25 -10.30
N GLY A 137 -1.36 6.55 -9.81
CA GLY A 137 -1.86 5.32 -10.40
C GLY A 137 -2.95 5.59 -11.44
N THR A 138 -2.93 4.87 -12.55
CA THR A 138 -3.98 4.92 -13.57
C THR A 138 -4.10 3.60 -14.31
N GLN A 139 -5.17 3.46 -15.07
CA GLN A 139 -5.42 2.28 -15.92
C GLN A 139 -5.23 2.63 -17.38
N GLU A 140 -4.63 1.71 -18.15
CA GLU A 140 -4.53 1.82 -19.62
C GLU A 140 -5.92 2.01 -20.25
N GLY A 141 -6.03 3.00 -21.12
CA GLY A 141 -7.30 3.35 -21.76
C GLY A 141 -8.23 4.25 -20.95
N LYS A 142 -7.94 4.53 -19.69
CA LYS A 142 -8.66 5.56 -18.92
C LYS A 142 -8.08 6.93 -19.26
N PRO A 143 -8.88 7.88 -19.77
CA PRO A 143 -8.38 9.21 -20.08
C PRO A 143 -7.83 9.91 -18.84
N LEU A 144 -6.64 10.49 -18.94
CA LEU A 144 -6.04 11.32 -17.92
C LEU A 144 -5.94 12.76 -18.43
N ALA A 145 -6.58 13.70 -17.75
CA ALA A 145 -6.54 15.10 -18.15
C ALA A 145 -5.12 15.67 -18.00
N VAL A 146 -4.63 16.35 -19.02
CA VAL A 146 -3.26 16.91 -19.04
C VAL A 146 -3.05 17.93 -17.90
N ASN A 147 -4.05 18.75 -17.59
CA ASN A 147 -3.99 19.69 -16.46
C ASN A 147 -3.87 18.99 -15.10
N TYR A 148 -4.51 17.82 -14.93
CA TYR A 148 -4.39 17.01 -13.72
C TYR A 148 -2.95 16.49 -13.56
N LEU A 149 -2.39 15.91 -14.63
CA LEU A 149 -1.00 15.44 -14.63
C LEU A 149 0.00 16.59 -14.41
N ALA A 150 -0.22 17.76 -15.05
CA ALA A 150 0.63 18.93 -14.88
C ALA A 150 0.57 19.48 -13.43
N ASN A 151 -0.59 19.43 -12.77
CA ASN A 151 -0.73 19.82 -11.38
C ASN A 151 0.02 18.85 -10.44
N ALA A 152 -0.13 17.54 -10.64
CA ALA A 152 0.60 16.54 -9.90
C ALA A 152 2.12 16.73 -10.06
N LEU A 153 2.60 16.97 -11.29
CA LEU A 153 4.02 17.21 -11.57
C LEU A 153 4.54 18.47 -10.84
N ARG A 154 3.80 19.60 -10.91
CA ARG A 154 4.17 20.83 -10.17
C ARG A 154 4.22 20.61 -8.66
N HIS A 155 3.29 19.82 -8.12
CA HIS A 155 3.30 19.45 -6.71
C HIS A 155 4.56 18.65 -6.35
N CYS A 156 4.93 17.65 -7.15
CA CYS A 156 6.16 16.88 -6.95
C CYS A 156 7.41 17.76 -7.01
N GLN A 157 7.50 18.62 -8.02
CA GLN A 157 8.63 19.54 -8.20
C GLN A 157 8.79 20.52 -7.03
N SER A 158 7.69 21.05 -6.48
CA SER A 158 7.72 21.95 -5.31
C SER A 158 8.32 21.27 -4.08
N GLN A 159 8.22 19.95 -4.00
CA GLN A 159 8.78 19.13 -2.92
C GLN A 159 10.13 18.52 -3.26
N LYS A 160 10.70 18.84 -4.43
CA LYS A 160 11.95 18.25 -4.94
C LYS A 160 11.90 16.71 -5.03
N LYS A 161 10.75 16.18 -5.51
CA LYS A 161 10.49 14.76 -5.68
C LYS A 161 10.17 14.46 -7.15
N GLU A 162 10.37 13.20 -7.53
CA GLU A 162 10.03 12.73 -8.87
C GLU A 162 8.60 12.20 -8.90
N LEU A 163 7.88 12.56 -9.97
CA LEU A 163 6.57 11.99 -10.27
C LEU A 163 6.72 10.74 -11.11
N ILE A 164 6.16 9.64 -10.62
CA ILE A 164 6.06 8.38 -11.35
C ILE A 164 4.59 8.12 -11.68
N LEU A 165 4.30 7.90 -12.95
CA LEU A 165 3.01 7.41 -13.40
C LEU A 165 3.03 5.89 -13.43
N ALA A 166 2.20 5.25 -12.60
CA ALA A 166 2.03 3.81 -12.52
C ALA A 166 0.80 3.41 -13.35
N VAL A 167 1.00 2.77 -14.48
CA VAL A 167 -0.07 2.40 -15.42
C VAL A 167 -0.34 0.91 -15.34
N MET A 168 -1.56 0.54 -14.93
CA MET A 168 -2.04 -0.83 -14.99
C MET A 168 -2.48 -1.15 -16.43
N ASN A 169 -1.85 -2.14 -17.05
CA ASN A 169 -2.24 -2.62 -18.37
C ASN A 169 -3.44 -3.60 -18.29
N ARG A 170 -3.94 -4.05 -19.46
CA ARG A 170 -5.07 -4.98 -19.55
C ARG A 170 -4.83 -6.36 -18.94
N ARG A 171 -3.57 -6.72 -18.67
CA ARG A 171 -3.19 -7.98 -18.02
C ARG A 171 -3.05 -7.83 -16.49
N GLY A 172 -3.26 -6.62 -15.95
CA GLY A 172 -3.06 -6.32 -14.53
C GLY A 172 -1.60 -6.17 -14.13
N GLU A 173 -0.68 -5.98 -15.10
CA GLU A 173 0.72 -5.67 -14.86
C GLU A 173 0.89 -4.15 -14.73
N ILE A 174 1.83 -3.72 -13.87
CA ILE A 174 2.11 -2.30 -13.66
C ILE A 174 3.36 -1.90 -14.40
N VAL A 175 3.23 -0.88 -15.25
CA VAL A 175 4.35 -0.23 -15.95
C VAL A 175 4.56 1.15 -15.34
N TYR A 176 5.80 1.50 -15.02
CA TYR A 176 6.17 2.75 -14.39
C TYR A 176 6.83 3.70 -15.39
N TYR A 177 6.36 4.93 -15.45
CA TYR A 177 6.92 5.99 -16.28
C TYR A 177 7.35 7.17 -15.39
N SER A 178 8.58 7.65 -15.55
CA SER A 178 8.99 8.94 -14.97
C SER A 178 8.37 10.08 -15.76
N VAL A 179 7.78 11.05 -15.06
CA VAL A 179 7.13 12.22 -15.68
C VAL A 179 7.95 13.45 -15.37
N SER A 180 8.40 14.14 -16.42
CA SER A 180 9.18 15.38 -16.30
C SER A 180 8.70 16.44 -17.26
N GLN A 181 8.97 17.70 -16.96
CA GLN A 181 8.75 18.82 -17.85
C GLN A 181 10.02 19.09 -18.66
N LEU A 182 9.90 19.07 -19.98
CA LEU A 182 10.99 19.45 -20.86
C LEU A 182 10.80 20.92 -21.28
N THR A 183 11.83 21.73 -21.08
CA THR A 183 11.88 23.12 -21.53
C THR A 183 12.99 23.25 -22.59
N PHE A 184 12.62 23.67 -23.79
CA PHE A 184 13.58 24.00 -24.83
C PHE A 184 14.13 25.41 -24.56
N LYS A 185 15.45 25.55 -24.68
CA LYS A 185 16.15 26.85 -24.63
C LYS A 185 16.20 27.46 -26.01
#